data_20c2cc8d047520ee49a1cc6b25e5cb93
#
_entry.id   20c2cc8d047520ee49a1cc6b25e5cb93
#
_cell.length_a   1.000
_cell.length_b   1.000
_cell.length_c   1.000
_cell.angle_alpha   90.00
_cell.angle_beta   90.00
_cell.angle_gamma   90.00
#
_symmetry.space_group_name_H-M   'P 1'
#
loop_
_entity.id
_entity.type
_entity.pdbx_description
1 polymer ?
#
loop_
_entity_poly.entity_id
_entity_poly.type
_entity_poly.pdbx_seq_one_letter_code
_entity_poly.pdbx_strand_id
1 'polypeptide(L)'
;MSIYKDNVTGKWRVVYRYTDWTGETHQSSKRGFPTKREALMWERELLLKKEAKLDMTFESFYEIYVEDMQNRIRDNTWGTKTNIARTKILPYFGKRKIGEIEPRDIIAWQNELLAIRQPNGKPYSSSYLQKIHSQLSAIFNHAVNFYHLPSNPAQKAGNMGKEEHREMLFWTKEEYLKF
;
A
#
# COMPACT_ATOMS: atom_id res chain seq x y z
N MET A 1 -8.24 14.66 -18.68
CA MET A 1 -7.62 15.92 -18.24
C MET A 1 -8.02 17.04 -19.20
N SER A 2 -8.10 18.28 -18.76
CA SER A 2 -8.55 19.38 -19.59
C SER A 2 -7.78 20.66 -19.25
N ILE A 3 -7.41 21.42 -20.28
CA ILE A 3 -6.61 22.64 -20.15
C ILE A 3 -7.48 23.85 -20.49
N TYR A 4 -7.52 24.80 -19.60
CA TYR A 4 -8.33 26.01 -19.74
C TYR A 4 -7.46 27.25 -19.55
N LYS A 5 -7.84 28.35 -20.27
CA LYS A 5 -7.28 29.66 -20.02
C LYS A 5 -8.13 30.34 -18.94
N ASP A 6 -7.51 30.87 -17.94
CA ASP A 6 -8.18 31.69 -16.92
C ASP A 6 -8.39 33.09 -17.47
N ASN A 7 -9.64 33.50 -17.60
CA ASN A 7 -10.00 34.79 -18.22
C ASN A 7 -9.64 36.01 -17.34
N VAL A 8 -9.43 35.80 -16.04
CA VAL A 8 -9.08 36.88 -15.10
C VAL A 8 -7.58 37.12 -15.08
N THR A 9 -6.78 36.03 -15.00
CA THR A 9 -5.32 36.13 -14.88
C THR A 9 -4.60 36.00 -16.22
N GLY A 10 -5.30 35.63 -17.29
CA GLY A 10 -4.71 35.34 -18.62
C GLY A 10 -3.80 34.10 -18.67
N LYS A 11 -3.59 33.42 -17.53
CA LYS A 11 -2.74 32.23 -17.40
C LYS A 11 -3.51 30.95 -17.67
N TRP A 12 -2.78 29.88 -17.97
CA TRP A 12 -3.36 28.58 -18.22
C TRP A 12 -3.43 27.74 -16.95
N ARG A 13 -4.45 26.87 -16.86
CA ARG A 13 -4.64 25.89 -15.78
C ARG A 13 -4.90 24.51 -16.35
N VAL A 14 -4.37 23.50 -15.70
CA VAL A 14 -4.63 22.09 -15.97
C VAL A 14 -5.57 21.56 -14.91
N VAL A 15 -6.69 20.97 -15.33
CA VAL A 15 -7.64 20.30 -14.46
C VAL A 15 -7.46 18.79 -14.66
N TYR A 16 -7.20 18.07 -13.57
CA TYR A 16 -7.00 16.64 -13.59
C TYR A 16 -7.81 15.96 -12.50
N ARG A 17 -8.16 14.70 -12.75
CA ARG A 17 -8.84 13.86 -11.78
C ARG A 17 -7.86 12.84 -11.22
N TYR A 18 -7.95 12.60 -9.92
CA TYR A 18 -7.24 11.53 -9.25
C TYR A 18 -8.23 10.79 -8.34
N THR A 19 -7.99 9.50 -8.16
CA THR A 19 -8.76 8.68 -7.23
C THR A 19 -7.98 8.60 -5.94
N ASP A 20 -8.62 8.89 -4.82
CA ASP A 20 -8.00 8.78 -3.51
C ASP A 20 -7.93 7.33 -3.02
N TRP A 21 -7.39 7.15 -1.80
CA TRP A 21 -7.24 5.84 -1.16
C TRP A 21 -8.58 5.18 -0.80
N THR A 22 -9.69 5.95 -0.73
CA THR A 22 -11.04 5.43 -0.49
C THR A 22 -11.69 4.91 -1.77
N GLY A 23 -11.10 5.20 -2.93
CA GLY A 23 -11.67 4.91 -4.25
C GLY A 23 -12.54 6.04 -4.77
N GLU A 24 -12.66 7.16 -4.05
CA GLU A 24 -13.38 8.34 -4.51
C GLU A 24 -12.57 9.15 -5.52
N THR A 25 -13.26 9.64 -6.55
CA THR A 25 -12.62 10.43 -7.59
C THR A 25 -12.71 11.91 -7.26
N HIS A 26 -11.56 12.51 -7.02
CA HIS A 26 -11.44 13.95 -6.78
C HIS A 26 -10.96 14.69 -8.02
N GLN A 27 -11.36 15.96 -8.13
CA GLN A 27 -10.86 16.86 -9.15
C GLN A 27 -9.92 17.88 -8.52
N SER A 28 -8.75 18.05 -9.12
CA SER A 28 -7.79 19.07 -8.73
C SER A 28 -7.34 19.90 -9.92
N SER A 29 -6.74 21.06 -9.64
CA SER A 29 -6.25 21.93 -10.71
C SER A 29 -4.91 22.57 -10.34
N LYS A 30 -3.97 22.57 -11.29
CA LYS A 30 -2.75 23.38 -11.20
C LYS A 30 -2.86 24.59 -12.10
N ARG A 31 -2.64 25.77 -11.54
CA ARG A 31 -2.80 27.08 -12.20
C ARG A 31 -1.44 27.78 -12.33
N GLY A 32 -1.40 28.82 -13.16
CA GLY A 32 -0.25 29.72 -13.23
C GLY A 32 0.69 29.48 -14.41
N PHE A 33 0.36 28.63 -15.36
CA PHE A 33 1.17 28.43 -16.55
C PHE A 33 1.08 29.64 -17.50
N PRO A 34 2.21 30.24 -17.89
CA PRO A 34 2.26 31.38 -18.80
C PRO A 34 1.69 31.04 -20.18
N THR A 35 1.93 29.83 -20.67
CA THR A 35 1.53 29.39 -21.99
C THR A 35 0.77 28.06 -21.96
N LYS A 36 -0.06 27.83 -22.99
CA LYS A 36 -0.74 26.54 -23.21
C LYS A 36 0.28 25.40 -23.37
N ARG A 37 1.42 25.69 -24.01
CA ARG A 37 2.49 24.72 -24.24
C ARG A 37 3.09 24.22 -22.95
N GLU A 38 3.36 25.08 -22.00
CA GLU A 38 3.88 24.70 -20.67
C GLU A 38 2.84 23.89 -19.87
N ALA A 39 1.55 24.27 -19.94
CA ALA A 39 0.50 23.48 -19.33
C ALA A 39 0.41 22.06 -19.91
N LEU A 40 0.55 21.91 -21.24
CA LEU A 40 0.61 20.61 -21.93
C LEU A 40 1.87 19.82 -21.57
N MET A 41 3.02 20.48 -21.48
CA MET A 41 4.28 19.81 -21.08
C MET A 41 4.16 19.26 -19.66
N TRP A 42 3.65 20.04 -18.73
CA TRP A 42 3.43 19.60 -17.37
C TRP A 42 2.43 18.44 -17.28
N GLU A 43 1.34 18.48 -18.06
CA GLU A 43 0.38 17.37 -18.15
C GLU A 43 1.05 16.08 -18.63
N ARG A 44 1.86 16.16 -19.70
CA ARG A 44 2.64 15.03 -20.22
C ARG A 44 3.64 14.48 -19.21
N GLU A 45 4.37 15.35 -18.52
CA GLU A 45 5.28 14.94 -17.47
C GLU A 45 4.56 14.23 -16.32
N LEU A 46 3.38 14.73 -15.92
CA LEU A 46 2.57 14.09 -14.89
C LEU A 46 2.12 12.69 -15.32
N LEU A 47 1.69 12.52 -16.58
CA LEU A 47 1.30 11.23 -17.14
C LEU A 47 2.49 10.28 -17.22
N LEU A 48 3.64 10.71 -17.75
CA LEU A 48 4.85 9.92 -17.85
C LEU A 48 5.38 9.49 -16.47
N LYS A 49 5.37 10.40 -15.49
CA LYS A 49 5.74 10.07 -14.09
C LYS A 49 4.78 9.04 -13.50
N LYS A 50 3.49 9.16 -13.79
CA LYS A 50 2.47 8.21 -13.33
C LYS A 50 2.66 6.83 -13.96
N GLU A 51 2.83 6.77 -15.29
CA GLU A 51 3.08 5.53 -16.04
C GLU A 51 4.40 4.86 -15.65
N ALA A 52 5.49 5.62 -15.57
CA ALA A 52 6.79 5.09 -15.20
C ALA A 52 6.83 4.48 -13.78
N LYS A 53 6.09 5.07 -12.84
CA LYS A 53 6.02 4.56 -11.46
C LYS A 53 5.11 3.35 -11.31
N LEU A 54 4.09 3.23 -12.14
CA LEU A 54 3.18 2.07 -12.14
C LEU A 54 3.73 0.87 -12.90
N ASP A 55 4.70 1.09 -13.79
CA ASP A 55 5.30 0.03 -14.63
C ASP A 55 6.48 -0.70 -13.96
N MET A 56 6.90 -0.24 -12.78
CA MET A 56 7.95 -0.91 -12.01
C MET A 56 7.46 -2.18 -11.31
N THR A 57 8.39 -3.10 -11.04
CA THR A 57 8.11 -4.32 -10.28
C THR A 57 7.80 -3.97 -8.80
N PHE A 58 7.07 -4.86 -8.13
CA PHE A 58 6.79 -4.72 -6.70
C PHE A 58 8.10 -4.72 -5.87
N GLU A 59 9.10 -5.50 -6.28
CA GLU A 59 10.42 -5.54 -5.63
C GLU A 59 11.14 -4.19 -5.74
N SER A 60 11.20 -3.59 -6.94
CA SER A 60 11.80 -2.25 -7.13
C SER A 60 11.05 -1.18 -6.33
N PHE A 61 9.72 -1.28 -6.24
CA PHE A 61 8.94 -0.38 -5.40
C PHE A 61 9.21 -0.60 -3.90
N TYR A 62 9.41 -1.86 -3.49
CA TYR A 62 9.73 -2.17 -2.10
C TYR A 62 11.08 -1.55 -1.67
N GLU A 63 12.07 -1.47 -2.56
CA GLU A 63 13.34 -0.78 -2.28
C GLU A 63 13.11 0.71 -2.00
N ILE A 64 12.28 1.37 -2.81
CA ILE A 64 11.88 2.77 -2.58
C ILE A 64 11.16 2.92 -1.23
N TYR A 65 10.21 2.01 -0.94
CA TYR A 65 9.52 1.99 0.35
C TYR A 65 10.49 1.84 1.54
N VAL A 66 11.54 1.03 1.40
CA VAL A 66 12.60 0.87 2.40
C VAL A 66 13.32 2.20 2.63
N GLU A 67 13.78 2.85 1.56
CA GLU A 67 14.48 4.14 1.64
C GLU A 67 13.64 5.22 2.33
N ASP A 68 12.35 5.29 1.99
CA ASP A 68 11.43 6.28 2.57
C ASP A 68 11.09 6.04 4.04
N MET A 69 11.05 4.77 4.48
CA MET A 69 10.46 4.39 5.76
C MET A 69 11.45 3.91 6.83
N GLN A 70 12.63 3.42 6.46
CA GLN A 70 13.57 2.81 7.41
C GLN A 70 13.96 3.74 8.56
N ASN A 71 14.13 5.04 8.28
CA ASN A 71 14.51 6.03 9.28
C ASN A 71 13.35 6.56 10.14
N ARG A 72 12.12 6.13 9.83
CA ARG A 72 10.89 6.56 10.53
C ARG A 72 10.36 5.51 11.50
N ILE A 73 10.91 4.31 11.47
CA ILE A 73 10.42 3.14 12.22
C ILE A 73 11.56 2.62 13.10
N ARG A 74 11.23 2.25 14.35
CA ARG A 74 12.22 1.67 15.29
C ARG A 74 12.81 0.37 14.73
N ASP A 75 14.11 0.13 14.94
CA ASP A 75 14.88 -0.97 14.37
C ASP A 75 14.23 -2.35 14.59
N ASN A 76 13.79 -2.67 15.81
CA ASN A 76 13.14 -3.94 16.11
C ASN A 76 11.85 -4.16 15.31
N THR A 77 11.05 -3.09 15.12
CA THR A 77 9.83 -3.13 14.31
C THR A 77 10.18 -3.27 12.84
N TRP A 78 11.22 -2.56 12.39
CA TRP A 78 11.71 -2.61 11.03
C TRP A 78 12.22 -4.00 10.66
N GLY A 79 13.01 -4.65 11.52
CA GLY A 79 13.50 -6.01 11.32
C GLY A 79 12.34 -7.01 11.12
N THR A 80 11.29 -6.91 11.94
CA THR A 80 10.10 -7.77 11.79
C THR A 80 9.38 -7.52 10.45
N LYS A 81 9.19 -6.25 10.07
CA LYS A 81 8.54 -5.88 8.80
C LYS A 81 9.32 -6.36 7.60
N THR A 82 10.63 -6.17 7.60
CA THR A 82 11.55 -6.60 6.54
C THR A 82 11.57 -8.12 6.40
N ASN A 83 11.59 -8.85 7.51
CA ASN A 83 11.53 -10.31 7.49
C ASN A 83 10.22 -10.82 6.85
N ILE A 84 9.08 -10.26 7.24
CA ILE A 84 7.77 -10.58 6.63
C ILE A 84 7.80 -10.29 5.14
N ALA A 85 8.26 -9.11 4.73
CA ALA A 85 8.32 -8.73 3.33
C ALA A 85 9.18 -9.71 2.52
N ARG A 86 10.40 -10.00 2.96
CA ARG A 86 11.34 -10.88 2.26
C ARG A 86 10.90 -12.35 2.20
N THR A 87 10.26 -12.85 3.26
CA THR A 87 9.92 -14.28 3.35
C THR A 87 8.52 -14.62 2.87
N LYS A 88 7.58 -13.66 2.86
CA LYS A 88 6.17 -13.93 2.56
C LYS A 88 5.60 -13.11 1.41
N ILE A 89 6.10 -11.90 1.17
CA ILE A 89 5.52 -10.98 0.18
C ILE A 89 6.33 -11.00 -1.12
N LEU A 90 7.63 -10.71 -1.05
CA LEU A 90 8.50 -10.61 -2.22
C LEU A 90 8.59 -11.91 -3.05
N PRO A 91 8.63 -13.12 -2.46
CA PRO A 91 8.66 -14.35 -3.24
C PRO A 91 7.44 -14.51 -4.16
N TYR A 92 6.29 -13.93 -3.78
CA TYR A 92 5.05 -14.03 -4.54
C TYR A 92 4.85 -12.85 -5.49
N PHE A 93 5.04 -11.62 -5.00
CA PHE A 93 4.72 -10.40 -5.74
C PHE A 93 5.93 -9.72 -6.38
N GLY A 94 7.16 -10.01 -5.95
CA GLY A 94 8.37 -9.24 -6.28
C GLY A 94 8.56 -8.98 -7.76
N LYS A 95 8.39 -10.00 -8.61
CA LYS A 95 8.58 -9.93 -10.07
C LYS A 95 7.38 -9.35 -10.82
N ARG A 96 6.25 -9.15 -10.17
CA ARG A 96 5.04 -8.61 -10.80
C ARG A 96 5.06 -7.09 -10.80
N LYS A 97 4.51 -6.47 -11.82
CA LYS A 97 4.34 -5.01 -11.85
C LYS A 97 3.33 -4.60 -10.78
N ILE A 98 3.71 -3.60 -9.95
CA ILE A 98 2.86 -3.16 -8.83
C ILE A 98 1.48 -2.67 -9.29
N GLY A 99 1.41 -2.03 -10.46
CA GLY A 99 0.16 -1.52 -11.04
C GLY A 99 -0.78 -2.61 -11.59
N GLU A 100 -0.27 -3.84 -11.80
CA GLU A 100 -1.04 -4.96 -12.35
C GLU A 100 -1.53 -5.94 -11.26
N ILE A 101 -1.16 -5.72 -10.00
CA ILE A 101 -1.60 -6.58 -8.89
C ILE A 101 -3.05 -6.24 -8.54
N GLU A 102 -3.94 -7.20 -8.74
CA GLU A 102 -5.37 -7.08 -8.49
C GLU A 102 -5.77 -7.69 -7.12
N PRO A 103 -6.94 -7.31 -6.55
CA PRO A 103 -7.43 -7.89 -5.31
C PRO A 103 -7.55 -9.42 -5.35
N ARG A 104 -7.91 -10.00 -6.50
CA ARG A 104 -8.00 -11.47 -6.68
C ARG A 104 -6.65 -12.16 -6.51
N ASP A 105 -5.55 -11.52 -6.92
CA ASP A 105 -4.21 -12.08 -6.76
C ASP A 105 -3.82 -12.14 -5.28
N ILE A 106 -4.24 -11.13 -4.52
CA ILE A 106 -4.03 -11.07 -3.08
C ILE A 106 -4.85 -12.13 -2.36
N ILE A 107 -6.11 -12.36 -2.77
CA ILE A 107 -6.93 -13.43 -2.22
C ILE A 107 -6.30 -14.81 -2.52
N ALA A 108 -5.78 -15.01 -3.73
CA ALA A 108 -5.08 -16.25 -4.08
C ALA A 108 -3.85 -16.48 -3.18
N TRP A 109 -3.01 -15.46 -3.01
CA TRP A 109 -1.87 -15.50 -2.10
C TRP A 109 -2.27 -15.72 -0.63
N GLN A 110 -3.35 -15.11 -0.15
CA GLN A 110 -3.88 -15.35 1.19
C GLN A 110 -4.28 -16.82 1.38
N ASN A 111 -4.95 -17.41 0.39
CA ASN A 111 -5.36 -18.82 0.41
C ASN A 111 -4.15 -19.76 0.46
N GLU A 112 -3.08 -19.45 -0.29
CA GLU A 112 -1.83 -20.20 -0.20
C GLU A 112 -1.21 -20.10 1.19
N LEU A 113 -1.15 -18.91 1.81
CA LEU A 113 -0.64 -18.73 3.16
C LEU A 113 -1.45 -19.49 4.22
N LEU A 114 -2.78 -19.53 4.08
CA LEU A 114 -3.68 -20.29 4.95
C LEU A 114 -3.47 -21.81 4.84
N ALA A 115 -3.10 -22.28 3.65
CA ALA A 115 -2.83 -23.69 3.40
C ALA A 115 -1.45 -24.17 3.96
N ILE A 116 -0.50 -23.25 4.18
CA ILE A 116 0.83 -23.58 4.69
C ILE A 116 0.73 -24.19 6.09
N ARG A 117 1.45 -25.29 6.29
CA ARG A 117 1.68 -25.91 7.61
C ARG A 117 3.13 -25.70 8.02
N GLN A 118 3.32 -25.26 9.26
CA GLN A 118 4.62 -25.10 9.86
C GLN A 118 5.27 -26.49 10.12
N PRO A 119 6.57 -26.58 10.40
CA PRO A 119 7.24 -27.86 10.71
C PRO A 119 6.58 -28.62 11.86
N ASN A 120 5.88 -27.93 12.76
CA ASN A 120 5.12 -28.53 13.87
C ASN A 120 3.70 -29.01 13.44
N GLY A 121 3.37 -28.99 12.15
CA GLY A 121 2.08 -29.39 11.59
C GLY A 121 0.95 -28.36 11.77
N LYS A 122 1.16 -27.27 12.52
CA LYS A 122 0.14 -26.26 12.80
C LYS A 122 0.08 -25.19 11.70
N PRO A 123 -1.10 -24.63 11.43
CA PRO A 123 -1.21 -23.47 10.56
C PRO A 123 -0.57 -22.22 11.22
N TYR A 124 -0.36 -21.16 10.44
CA TYR A 124 -0.03 -19.86 11.02
C TYR A 124 -1.16 -19.36 11.92
N SER A 125 -0.81 -18.65 13.00
CA SER A 125 -1.82 -18.01 13.85
C SER A 125 -2.54 -16.88 13.12
N SER A 126 -3.81 -16.65 13.44
CA SER A 126 -4.61 -15.56 12.89
C SER A 126 -3.91 -14.21 13.04
N SER A 127 -3.34 -13.92 14.22
CA SER A 127 -2.60 -12.68 14.46
C SER A 127 -1.36 -12.52 13.57
N TYR A 128 -0.66 -13.61 13.26
CA TYR A 128 0.50 -13.56 12.35
C TYR A 128 0.07 -13.32 10.91
N LEU A 129 -0.99 -13.98 10.45
CA LEU A 129 -1.58 -13.78 9.14
C LEU A 129 -2.06 -12.33 8.94
N GLN A 130 -2.72 -11.77 9.96
CA GLN A 130 -3.12 -10.36 9.96
C GLN A 130 -1.92 -9.40 9.86
N LYS A 131 -0.82 -9.70 10.57
CA LYS A 131 0.41 -8.90 10.46
C LYS A 131 1.03 -8.96 9.07
N ILE A 132 1.04 -10.13 8.43
CA ILE A 132 1.53 -10.28 7.04
C ILE A 132 0.69 -9.44 6.09
N HIS A 133 -0.63 -9.54 6.18
CA HIS A 133 -1.54 -8.76 5.34
C HIS A 133 -1.41 -7.25 5.58
N SER A 134 -1.34 -6.83 6.85
CA SER A 134 -1.16 -5.42 7.22
C SER A 134 0.14 -4.84 6.67
N GLN A 135 1.23 -5.64 6.62
CA GLN A 135 2.49 -5.21 6.03
C GLN A 135 2.35 -5.02 4.51
N LEU A 136 1.70 -5.93 3.81
CA LEU A 136 1.42 -5.77 2.37
C LEU A 136 0.56 -4.52 2.10
N SER A 137 -0.51 -4.35 2.88
CA SER A 137 -1.40 -3.19 2.78
C SER A 137 -0.67 -1.87 3.06
N ALA A 138 0.28 -1.84 4.01
CA ALA A 138 1.08 -0.65 4.30
C ALA A 138 1.97 -0.26 3.11
N ILE A 139 2.57 -1.22 2.40
CA ILE A 139 3.37 -0.96 1.20
C ILE A 139 2.49 -0.38 0.08
N PHE A 140 1.32 -0.97 -0.16
CA PHE A 140 0.38 -0.44 -1.16
C PHE A 140 -0.19 0.93 -0.77
N ASN A 141 -0.48 1.19 0.52
CA ASN A 141 -0.91 2.51 0.97
C ASN A 141 0.18 3.57 0.73
N HIS A 142 1.45 3.22 0.92
CA HIS A 142 2.56 4.11 0.59
C HIS A 142 2.59 4.43 -0.91
N ALA A 143 2.37 3.41 -1.76
CA ALA A 143 2.27 3.59 -3.21
C ALA A 143 1.09 4.50 -3.62
N VAL A 144 -0.06 4.36 -2.98
CA VAL A 144 -1.24 5.20 -3.22
C VAL A 144 -0.97 6.64 -2.81
N ASN A 145 -0.45 6.85 -1.59
CA ASN A 145 -0.30 8.18 -1.00
C ASN A 145 0.79 9.02 -1.66
N PHE A 146 1.91 8.39 -2.07
CA PHE A 146 3.10 9.12 -2.50
C PHE A 146 3.47 8.87 -3.97
N TYR A 147 3.00 7.78 -4.57
CA TYR A 147 3.44 7.34 -5.90
C TYR A 147 2.30 7.17 -6.91
N HIS A 148 1.12 7.70 -6.58
CA HIS A 148 -0.05 7.75 -7.47
C HIS A 148 -0.59 6.40 -7.94
N LEU A 149 -0.42 5.33 -7.16
CA LEU A 149 -1.17 4.10 -7.40
C LEU A 149 -2.67 4.40 -7.25
N PRO A 150 -3.56 3.97 -8.17
CA PRO A 150 -4.97 4.37 -8.15
C PRO A 150 -5.74 3.93 -6.90
N SER A 151 -5.41 2.77 -6.34
CA SER A 151 -6.06 2.23 -5.14
C SER A 151 -5.21 1.12 -4.53
N ASN A 152 -5.45 0.83 -3.25
CA ASN A 152 -4.80 -0.28 -2.56
C ASN A 152 -5.55 -1.61 -2.80
N PRO A 153 -4.98 -2.55 -3.57
CA PRO A 153 -5.64 -3.83 -3.84
C PRO A 153 -5.72 -4.74 -2.60
N ALA A 154 -4.78 -4.61 -1.65
CA ALA A 154 -4.81 -5.39 -0.42
C ALA A 154 -5.96 -4.96 0.50
N GLN A 155 -6.27 -3.68 0.54
CA GLN A 155 -7.41 -3.19 1.30
C GLN A 155 -8.74 -3.69 0.71
N LYS A 156 -8.86 -3.73 -0.62
CA LYS A 156 -10.04 -4.26 -1.31
C LYS A 156 -10.20 -5.78 -1.12
N ALA A 157 -9.10 -6.53 -1.05
CA ALA A 157 -9.12 -7.97 -0.79
C ALA A 157 -9.59 -8.30 0.63
N GLY A 158 -9.44 -7.37 1.57
CA GLY A 158 -9.74 -7.59 2.98
C GLY A 158 -8.64 -8.36 3.73
N ASN A 159 -8.72 -8.35 5.05
CA ASN A 159 -7.76 -9.02 5.91
C ASN A 159 -8.00 -10.55 5.91
N MET A 160 -7.00 -11.32 6.34
CA MET A 160 -7.09 -12.76 6.48
C MET A 160 -6.97 -13.18 7.95
N GLY A 161 -7.54 -14.35 8.25
CA GLY A 161 -7.60 -14.88 9.62
C GLY A 161 -8.86 -14.42 10.35
N LYS A 162 -9.41 -15.32 11.15
CA LYS A 162 -10.55 -15.00 12.02
C LYS A 162 -10.03 -14.30 13.27
N GLU A 163 -10.70 -13.28 13.74
CA GLU A 163 -10.46 -12.73 15.07
C GLU A 163 -10.90 -13.76 16.11
N GLU A 164 -9.95 -14.36 16.79
CA GLU A 164 -10.20 -15.14 17.99
C GLU A 164 -10.07 -14.18 19.17
N HIS A 165 -11.19 -13.72 19.70
CA HIS A 165 -11.22 -13.05 20.99
C HIS A 165 -10.92 -14.09 22.07
N ARG A 166 -9.66 -14.19 22.47
CA ARG A 166 -9.29 -14.93 23.69
C ARG A 166 -9.47 -13.99 24.86
N GLU A 167 -10.33 -14.37 25.78
CA GLU A 167 -10.36 -13.72 27.07
C GLU A 167 -8.97 -13.81 27.70
N MET A 168 -8.41 -12.67 28.09
CA MET A 168 -7.16 -12.66 28.85
C MET A 168 -7.49 -13.19 30.25
N LEU A 169 -6.95 -14.36 30.55
CA LEU A 169 -6.95 -14.87 31.91
C LEU A 169 -6.09 -13.92 32.75
N PHE A 170 -6.67 -13.28 33.71
CA PHE A 170 -5.98 -12.45 34.70
C PHE A 170 -6.26 -13.01 36.09
N TRP A 171 -5.25 -12.90 36.95
CA TRP A 171 -5.41 -13.28 38.33
C TRP A 171 -6.24 -12.21 39.04
N THR A 172 -7.29 -12.65 39.74
CA THR A 172 -7.98 -11.76 40.67
C THR A 172 -7.04 -11.44 41.84
N LYS A 173 -7.30 -10.33 42.55
CA LYS A 173 -6.52 -9.95 43.72
C LYS A 173 -6.48 -11.09 44.77
N GLU A 174 -7.59 -11.80 44.91
CA GLU A 174 -7.74 -12.92 45.88
C GLU A 174 -6.92 -14.15 45.46
N GLU A 175 -6.86 -14.45 44.15
CA GLU A 175 -6.04 -15.52 43.62
C GLU A 175 -4.55 -15.18 43.72
N TYR A 176 -4.17 -13.93 43.44
CA TYR A 176 -2.79 -13.47 43.58
C TYR A 176 -2.28 -13.52 45.02
N LEU A 177 -3.14 -13.24 46.00
CA LEU A 177 -2.78 -13.29 47.43
C LEU A 177 -2.68 -14.72 47.99
N LYS A 178 -3.17 -15.73 47.28
CA LYS A 178 -3.02 -17.14 47.65
C LYS A 178 -1.74 -17.79 47.11
N PHE A 179 -1.02 -17.07 46.25
CA PHE A 179 0.24 -17.51 45.64
C PHE A 179 1.43 -17.08 46.47
#